data_0b4d808a893ec746c8eec0996bad9921
#
_entry.id   0b4d808a893ec746c8eec0996bad9921
#
_cell.length_a   1.000
_cell.length_b   1.000
_cell.length_c   1.000
_cell.angle_alpha   90.00
_cell.angle_beta   90.00
_cell.angle_gamma   90.00
#
_symmetry.space_group_name_H-M   'P 1'
#
loop_
_entity.id
_entity.type
_entity.pdbx_description
1 polymer ?
#
loop_
_entity_poly.entity_id
_entity_poly.type
_entity_poly.pdbx_seq_one_letter_code
_entity_poly.pdbx_strand_id
1 'polypeptide(L)'
;MWVALAVSPVDPMRHRTLVPDAGEVILHELRSDDGSRLVMVLRAASEESRCPACRRPSRRVHSRYARKLKDLPWEGIPVSIELRARRFFCAGEDCGQRIFTERLPSTVSRYSRRTLRLSEALNQISLALGGSAGSRLAKQLGILASGSTLLRQLRRKVIKPCAQGPRVLGIDDWAWRKGHRYGTILCDLERGKVVDLLPDRNAESTAEWLRAHPGTEIISRDRASLYAQAAAKAAPRAVQVADRWHLLHNLSEAFIGALAPHHRLLTEVARTSAEKPDPSSAPPPDATKPARRNQAKQRQNRERRLASYQAVMEKVRQGVTQHEIARSCGLGIRTIRRWIRAQGFPERKAFDRASQADQHREYLEHRWNEGCHNATKLWHELRARGFTGKSQIVRIWVRKRYGSRSYRSKHQPSFSSPPPASPRTVAWMLLNEPESAQAYIEELCRRSPEIAKCASLARDFSRIVRQRDATAWPRWKDNAGGSQLANFAKHLCRDEAALIAALQQPWSNGPVEGHVHRLKLIKRSMYGRAKFDLLRLRVVNVE
;
A
#
# COMPACT_ATOMS: atom_id res chain seq x y z
N MET A 1 10.00 -16.60 47.09
CA MET A 1 9.18 -16.15 48.25
C MET A 1 7.98 -15.40 47.69
N TRP A 2 6.77 -15.95 47.88
CA TRP A 2 5.54 -15.33 47.38
C TRP A 2 5.13 -14.24 48.35
N VAL A 3 5.10 -12.98 47.92
CA VAL A 3 4.51 -11.91 48.73
C VAL A 3 3.03 -11.86 48.37
N ALA A 4 2.19 -12.42 49.24
CA ALA A 4 0.74 -12.25 49.15
C ALA A 4 0.41 -10.87 49.72
N LEU A 5 0.07 -9.92 48.84
CA LEU A 5 -0.59 -8.69 49.28
C LEU A 5 -2.05 -9.05 49.56
N ALA A 6 -2.38 -9.24 50.83
CA ALA A 6 -3.77 -9.30 51.26
C ALA A 6 -4.43 -7.95 50.94
N VAL A 7 -5.25 -7.91 49.94
CA VAL A 7 -6.05 -6.71 49.63
C VAL A 7 -7.17 -6.66 50.66
N SER A 8 -7.05 -5.73 51.62
CA SER A 8 -8.20 -5.35 52.47
C SER A 8 -9.43 -5.12 51.64
N PRO A 9 -10.67 -5.33 52.14
CA PRO A 9 -11.89 -5.07 51.40
C PRO A 9 -11.98 -3.57 51.11
N VAL A 10 -11.27 -3.16 50.04
CA VAL A 10 -11.21 -1.80 49.55
C VAL A 10 -12.38 -1.63 48.57
N ASP A 11 -13.01 -0.49 48.68
CA ASP A 11 -14.11 0.07 47.88
C ASP A 11 -14.27 -0.59 46.48
N PRO A 12 -15.40 -1.23 46.16
CA PRO A 12 -15.64 -1.87 44.89
C PRO A 12 -15.48 -0.95 43.67
N MET A 13 -15.51 0.35 43.87
CA MET A 13 -15.27 1.32 42.75
C MET A 13 -13.83 1.37 42.27
N ARG A 14 -12.83 1.17 43.15
CA ARG A 14 -11.39 1.25 42.76
C ARG A 14 -10.87 0.07 41.96
N HIS A 15 -11.57 -1.07 41.95
CA HIS A 15 -11.15 -2.29 41.22
C HIS A 15 -11.79 -2.45 39.85
N ARG A 16 -12.76 -1.59 39.46
CA ARG A 16 -13.47 -1.71 38.19
C ARG A 16 -12.56 -1.64 36.96
N THR A 17 -11.41 -0.97 37.05
CA THR A 17 -10.43 -0.86 35.97
C THR A 17 -9.42 -2.00 35.91
N LEU A 18 -9.21 -2.72 37.01
CA LEU A 18 -8.20 -3.79 37.10
C LEU A 18 -8.74 -5.12 36.61
N VAL A 19 -9.97 -5.47 36.95
CA VAL A 19 -10.59 -6.74 36.55
C VAL A 19 -11.20 -6.64 35.15
N PRO A 20 -11.32 -7.76 34.41
CA PRO A 20 -11.89 -7.76 33.06
C PRO A 20 -13.31 -7.20 32.97
N ASP A 21 -14.15 -7.54 33.94
CA ASP A 21 -15.51 -7.04 34.09
C ASP A 21 -15.92 -7.11 35.56
N ALA A 22 -16.04 -5.94 36.20
CA ALA A 22 -16.38 -5.85 37.63
C ALA A 22 -17.85 -6.22 37.94
N GLY A 23 -18.73 -6.30 36.94
CA GLY A 23 -20.10 -6.82 37.09
C GLY A 23 -20.15 -8.35 37.16
N GLU A 24 -19.21 -9.02 36.53
CA GLU A 24 -19.17 -10.51 36.50
C GLU A 24 -18.19 -11.12 37.50
N VAL A 25 -17.07 -10.44 37.80
CA VAL A 25 -16.00 -10.99 38.62
C VAL A 25 -15.52 -10.04 39.70
N ILE A 26 -15.10 -10.62 40.84
CA ILE A 26 -14.52 -9.92 41.99
C ILE A 26 -13.09 -10.41 42.13
N LEU A 27 -12.18 -9.46 42.44
CA LEU A 27 -10.81 -9.76 42.81
C LEU A 27 -10.80 -10.30 44.27
N HIS A 28 -10.30 -11.53 44.41
CA HIS A 28 -10.15 -12.19 45.71
C HIS A 28 -8.74 -12.00 46.28
N GLU A 29 -7.74 -12.09 45.40
CA GLU A 29 -6.35 -12.03 45.80
C GLU A 29 -5.48 -11.56 44.64
N LEU A 30 -4.45 -10.78 44.90
CA LEU A 30 -3.40 -10.39 43.96
C LEU A 30 -2.07 -10.94 44.45
N ARG A 31 -1.38 -11.71 43.62
CA ARG A 31 -0.06 -12.28 43.89
C ARG A 31 0.95 -11.73 42.89
N SER A 32 2.14 -11.43 43.36
CA SER A 32 3.29 -11.13 42.53
C SER A 32 4.33 -12.24 42.64
N ASP A 33 4.88 -12.66 41.51
CA ASP A 33 5.95 -13.65 41.40
C ASP A 33 7.24 -12.87 41.07
N ASP A 34 7.98 -12.46 42.09
CA ASP A 34 9.24 -11.72 42.01
C ASP A 34 9.21 -10.47 41.09
N GLY A 35 8.06 -9.82 40.98
CA GLY A 35 7.86 -8.67 40.08
C GLY A 35 7.80 -9.00 38.59
N SER A 36 8.02 -10.25 38.20
CA SER A 36 8.04 -10.69 36.78
C SER A 36 6.67 -11.04 36.22
N ARG A 37 5.69 -11.34 37.09
CA ARG A 37 4.33 -11.72 36.73
C ARG A 37 3.34 -11.36 37.83
N LEU A 38 2.16 -10.91 37.44
CA LEU A 38 1.01 -10.74 38.32
C LEU A 38 0.01 -11.86 38.13
N VAL A 39 -0.49 -12.43 39.22
CA VAL A 39 -1.54 -13.42 39.24
C VAL A 39 -2.74 -12.87 40.00
N MET A 40 -3.85 -12.64 39.29
CA MET A 40 -5.13 -12.23 39.87
C MET A 40 -5.96 -13.49 40.17
N VAL A 41 -6.34 -13.70 41.39
CA VAL A 41 -7.31 -14.73 41.75
C VAL A 41 -8.70 -14.10 41.73
N LEU A 42 -9.54 -14.52 40.76
CA LEU A 42 -10.87 -13.99 40.56
C LEU A 42 -11.94 -15.04 40.91
N ARG A 43 -13.10 -14.60 41.37
CA ARG A 43 -14.32 -15.39 41.52
C ARG A 43 -15.50 -14.68 40.89
N ALA A 44 -16.56 -15.40 40.56
CA ALA A 44 -17.78 -14.76 40.08
C ALA A 44 -18.40 -13.85 41.17
N ALA A 45 -18.94 -12.72 40.73
CA ALA A 45 -19.61 -11.76 41.60
C ALA A 45 -20.96 -12.28 42.10
N SER A 46 -21.70 -12.97 41.23
CA SER A 46 -23.00 -13.56 41.56
C SER A 46 -22.86 -14.88 42.33
N GLU A 47 -23.71 -15.14 43.30
CA GLU A 47 -23.80 -16.43 44.00
C GLU A 47 -24.56 -17.48 43.21
N GLU A 48 -25.38 -17.08 42.25
CA GLU A 48 -26.17 -17.96 41.39
C GLU A 48 -25.68 -17.98 39.96
N SER A 49 -26.03 -19.01 39.22
CA SER A 49 -25.79 -19.10 37.79
C SER A 49 -26.98 -19.73 37.07
N ARG A 50 -27.21 -19.32 35.81
CA ARG A 50 -28.32 -19.83 35.00
C ARG A 50 -27.91 -21.02 34.15
N CYS A 51 -28.75 -22.04 34.13
CA CYS A 51 -28.52 -23.22 33.28
C CYS A 51 -28.52 -22.79 31.81
N PRO A 52 -27.50 -23.15 30.99
CA PRO A 52 -27.43 -22.77 29.59
C PRO A 52 -28.51 -23.39 28.70
N ALA A 53 -29.16 -24.50 29.15
CA ALA A 53 -30.22 -25.16 28.42
C ALA A 53 -31.61 -24.60 28.77
N CYS A 54 -32.02 -24.63 30.05
CA CYS A 54 -33.36 -24.21 30.46
C CYS A 54 -33.43 -22.80 31.06
N ARG A 55 -32.30 -22.10 31.22
CA ARG A 55 -32.16 -20.75 31.79
C ARG A 55 -32.63 -20.60 33.26
N ARG A 56 -33.08 -21.65 33.92
CA ARG A 56 -33.43 -21.58 35.34
C ARG A 56 -32.18 -21.25 36.19
N PRO A 57 -32.28 -20.33 37.18
CA PRO A 57 -31.20 -20.02 38.09
C PRO A 57 -30.98 -21.19 39.08
N SER A 58 -29.73 -21.34 39.53
CA SER A 58 -29.36 -22.31 40.56
C SER A 58 -28.26 -21.72 41.44
N ARG A 59 -28.38 -21.99 42.77
CA ARG A 59 -27.35 -21.69 43.80
C ARG A 59 -26.68 -22.99 44.30
N ARG A 60 -27.17 -24.19 43.87
CA ARG A 60 -26.65 -25.47 44.32
C ARG A 60 -25.34 -25.78 43.61
N VAL A 61 -24.22 -25.49 44.26
CA VAL A 61 -22.88 -25.77 43.74
C VAL A 61 -22.59 -27.25 43.80
N HIS A 62 -22.28 -27.85 42.63
CA HIS A 62 -21.82 -29.25 42.51
C HIS A 62 -20.32 -29.35 42.84
N SER A 63 -19.49 -28.53 42.22
CA SER A 63 -18.03 -28.54 42.39
C SER A 63 -17.39 -27.23 42.01
N ARG A 64 -16.12 -27.03 42.46
CA ARG A 64 -15.30 -25.89 42.14
C ARG A 64 -14.02 -26.33 41.45
N TYR A 65 -13.51 -25.51 40.54
CA TYR A 65 -12.24 -25.74 39.84
C TYR A 65 -11.60 -24.42 39.41
N ALA A 66 -10.29 -24.43 39.22
CA ALA A 66 -9.56 -23.25 38.77
C ALA A 66 -9.34 -23.29 37.24
N ARG A 67 -9.55 -22.17 36.58
CA ARG A 67 -9.18 -21.95 35.20
C ARG A 67 -8.05 -20.92 35.11
N LYS A 68 -6.98 -21.25 34.40
CA LYS A 68 -5.90 -20.30 34.14
C LYS A 68 -6.18 -19.55 32.84
N LEU A 69 -6.24 -18.22 32.92
CA LEU A 69 -6.45 -17.33 31.78
C LEU A 69 -5.26 -16.36 31.66
N LYS A 70 -4.98 -15.91 30.46
CA LYS A 70 -4.09 -14.76 30.19
C LYS A 70 -4.93 -13.51 30.07
N ASP A 71 -4.40 -12.39 30.56
CA ASP A 71 -5.04 -11.08 30.47
C ASP A 71 -4.10 -10.02 29.87
N LEU A 72 -4.60 -8.80 29.73
CA LEU A 72 -3.77 -7.67 29.33
C LEU A 72 -2.66 -7.47 30.37
N PRO A 73 -1.43 -7.21 29.95
CA PRO A 73 -0.35 -6.88 30.85
C PRO A 73 -0.62 -5.56 31.58
N TRP A 74 -0.11 -5.46 32.78
CA TRP A 74 -0.18 -4.24 33.57
C TRP A 74 1.21 -3.58 33.57
N GLU A 75 1.32 -2.40 32.95
CA GLU A 75 2.61 -1.68 32.79
C GLU A 75 3.74 -2.55 32.20
N GLY A 76 3.40 -3.39 31.22
CA GLY A 76 4.34 -4.32 30.59
C GLY A 76 4.57 -5.62 31.36
N ILE A 77 4.07 -5.76 32.59
CA ILE A 77 4.15 -6.98 33.39
C ILE A 77 3.05 -7.95 32.96
N PRO A 78 3.37 -9.19 32.55
CA PRO A 78 2.37 -10.18 32.16
C PRO A 78 1.39 -10.51 33.29
N VAL A 79 0.09 -10.47 33.00
CA VAL A 79 -0.98 -10.80 33.93
C VAL A 79 -1.55 -12.18 33.60
N SER A 80 -1.67 -13.02 34.61
CA SER A 80 -2.40 -14.28 34.61
C SER A 80 -3.59 -14.22 35.56
N ILE A 81 -4.69 -14.81 35.18
CA ILE A 81 -5.88 -14.90 36.03
C ILE A 81 -6.08 -16.37 36.43
N GLU A 82 -6.22 -16.62 37.71
CA GLU A 82 -6.75 -17.85 38.27
C GLU A 82 -8.23 -17.63 38.58
N LEU A 83 -9.09 -18.04 37.63
CA LEU A 83 -10.53 -17.91 37.78
C LEU A 83 -11.07 -19.12 38.57
N ARG A 84 -11.54 -18.89 39.79
CA ARG A 84 -12.25 -19.89 40.60
C ARG A 84 -13.66 -20.05 40.08
N ALA A 85 -13.85 -21.02 39.19
CA ALA A 85 -15.09 -21.30 38.51
C ALA A 85 -15.87 -22.44 39.23
N ARG A 86 -17.19 -22.41 39.12
CA ARG A 86 -18.11 -23.34 39.75
C ARG A 86 -18.89 -24.14 38.72
N ARG A 87 -19.29 -25.37 39.12
CA ARG A 87 -20.33 -26.12 38.45
C ARG A 87 -21.55 -26.17 39.35
N PHE A 88 -22.73 -26.09 38.78
CA PHE A 88 -24.00 -26.08 39.48
C PHE A 88 -24.86 -27.26 39.06
N PHE A 89 -25.69 -27.75 39.98
CA PHE A 89 -26.82 -28.61 39.63
C PHE A 89 -27.91 -27.79 38.95
N CYS A 90 -28.50 -28.30 37.88
CA CYS A 90 -29.66 -27.66 37.28
C CYS A 90 -30.90 -27.85 38.19
N ALA A 91 -31.69 -26.80 38.36
CA ALA A 91 -32.91 -26.80 39.14
C ALA A 91 -34.16 -27.18 38.29
N GLY A 92 -34.00 -27.44 36.98
CA GLY A 92 -35.09 -27.84 36.10
C GLY A 92 -35.31 -29.34 36.12
N GLU A 93 -36.48 -29.82 36.50
CA GLU A 93 -36.83 -31.23 36.59
C GLU A 93 -36.77 -31.92 35.22
N ASP A 94 -37.27 -31.26 34.17
CA ASP A 94 -37.31 -31.77 32.80
C ASP A 94 -36.10 -31.38 31.97
N CYS A 95 -35.04 -30.82 32.60
CA CYS A 95 -33.85 -30.38 31.87
C CYS A 95 -32.86 -31.54 31.67
N GLY A 96 -32.56 -31.85 30.41
CA GLY A 96 -31.56 -32.87 30.07
C GLY A 96 -30.14 -32.57 30.58
N GLN A 97 -29.89 -31.33 31.06
CA GLN A 97 -28.62 -30.93 31.60
C GLN A 97 -28.61 -30.92 33.13
N ARG A 98 -28.15 -31.98 33.75
CA ARG A 98 -28.15 -32.10 35.21
C ARG A 98 -27.10 -31.23 35.90
N ILE A 99 -25.94 -31.07 35.28
CA ILE A 99 -24.82 -30.26 35.81
C ILE A 99 -24.35 -29.31 34.73
N PHE A 100 -24.13 -28.05 35.07
CA PHE A 100 -23.62 -27.04 34.16
C PHE A 100 -22.52 -26.18 34.80
N THR A 101 -21.61 -25.66 33.96
CA THR A 101 -20.56 -24.71 34.36
C THR A 101 -21.10 -23.27 34.27
N GLU A 102 -20.83 -22.48 35.28
CA GLU A 102 -21.14 -21.02 35.23
C GLU A 102 -20.51 -20.36 34.00
N ARG A 103 -21.20 -19.38 33.48
CA ARG A 103 -20.78 -18.58 32.32
C ARG A 103 -20.52 -17.16 32.74
N LEU A 104 -19.42 -16.61 32.26
CA LEU A 104 -19.01 -15.22 32.47
C LEU A 104 -18.76 -14.62 31.08
N PRO A 105 -19.84 -14.34 30.33
CA PRO A 105 -19.75 -14.02 28.91
C PRO A 105 -19.05 -12.68 28.63
N SER A 106 -19.05 -11.73 29.56
CA SER A 106 -18.34 -10.45 29.44
C SER A 106 -16.86 -10.55 29.82
N THR A 107 -16.47 -11.62 30.53
CA THR A 107 -15.08 -11.85 30.96
C THR A 107 -14.33 -12.79 30.03
N VAL A 108 -14.92 -13.97 29.72
CA VAL A 108 -14.23 -15.03 28.99
C VAL A 108 -15.18 -15.87 28.13
N SER A 109 -14.81 -16.07 26.88
CA SER A 109 -15.53 -16.98 25.98
C SER A 109 -15.39 -18.44 26.40
N ARG A 110 -16.37 -19.26 26.01
CA ARG A 110 -16.35 -20.72 26.24
C ARG A 110 -15.03 -21.34 25.75
N TYR A 111 -14.39 -22.14 26.59
CA TYR A 111 -13.10 -22.81 26.32
C TYR A 111 -11.92 -21.88 26.05
N SER A 112 -12.06 -20.56 26.16
CA SER A 112 -10.96 -19.64 25.98
C SER A 112 -9.96 -19.73 27.15
N ARG A 113 -8.67 -19.56 26.83
CA ARG A 113 -7.58 -19.41 27.80
C ARG A 113 -7.13 -17.94 27.91
N ARG A 114 -7.97 -17.00 27.46
CA ARG A 114 -7.72 -15.56 27.49
C ARG A 114 -9.02 -14.85 27.79
N THR A 115 -8.89 -13.68 28.40
CA THR A 115 -10.01 -12.77 28.58
C THR A 115 -10.49 -12.20 27.23
N LEU A 116 -11.70 -11.67 27.20
CA LEU A 116 -12.24 -11.00 26.00
C LEU A 116 -11.42 -9.76 25.66
N ARG A 117 -11.05 -8.96 26.69
CA ARG A 117 -10.27 -7.71 26.45
C ARG A 117 -8.89 -8.00 25.87
N LEU A 118 -8.17 -9.05 26.31
CA LEU A 118 -6.93 -9.46 25.68
C LEU A 118 -7.16 -9.99 24.24
N SER A 119 -8.24 -10.73 24.02
CA SER A 119 -8.58 -11.22 22.68
C SER A 119 -8.87 -10.08 21.73
N GLU A 120 -9.58 -9.04 22.18
CA GLU A 120 -9.85 -7.85 21.37
C GLU A 120 -8.58 -7.03 21.08
N ALA A 121 -7.71 -6.80 22.06
CA ALA A 121 -6.42 -6.15 21.83
C ALA A 121 -5.55 -6.91 20.80
N LEU A 122 -5.51 -8.25 20.88
CA LEU A 122 -4.83 -9.07 19.88
C LEU A 122 -5.48 -9.00 18.51
N ASN A 123 -6.80 -8.85 18.42
CA ASN A 123 -7.51 -8.61 17.16
C ASN A 123 -7.08 -7.29 16.54
N GLN A 124 -7.07 -6.19 17.31
CA GLN A 124 -6.66 -4.87 16.82
C GLN A 124 -5.20 -4.87 16.34
N ILE A 125 -4.28 -5.46 17.13
CA ILE A 125 -2.88 -5.63 16.72
C ILE A 125 -2.77 -6.44 15.43
N SER A 126 -3.56 -7.50 15.30
CA SER A 126 -3.57 -8.39 14.14
C SER A 126 -4.11 -7.70 12.88
N LEU A 127 -5.18 -6.92 13.01
CA LEU A 127 -5.74 -6.11 11.93
C LEU A 127 -4.72 -5.08 11.42
N ALA A 128 -4.12 -4.32 12.33
CA ALA A 128 -3.17 -3.26 11.98
C ALA A 128 -1.87 -3.81 11.37
N LEU A 129 -1.26 -4.82 11.99
CA LEU A 129 0.12 -5.23 11.70
C LEU A 129 0.24 -6.64 11.09
N GLY A 130 -0.82 -7.45 11.11
CA GLY A 130 -0.76 -8.85 10.70
C GLY A 130 -0.02 -9.73 11.71
N GLY A 131 0.50 -10.89 11.25
CA GLY A 131 1.07 -11.91 12.14
C GLY A 131 2.43 -11.54 12.73
N SER A 132 3.47 -11.44 11.88
CA SER A 132 4.86 -11.29 12.34
C SER A 132 5.15 -9.96 13.01
N ALA A 133 4.73 -8.84 12.39
CA ALA A 133 4.91 -7.51 12.97
C ALA A 133 4.06 -7.34 14.24
N GLY A 134 2.81 -7.83 14.21
CA GLY A 134 1.93 -7.83 15.37
C GLY A 134 2.48 -8.64 16.55
N SER A 135 3.09 -9.80 16.29
CA SER A 135 3.73 -10.62 17.34
C SER A 135 4.92 -9.89 18.00
N ARG A 136 5.71 -9.15 17.21
CA ARG A 136 6.83 -8.35 17.77
C ARG A 136 6.30 -7.21 18.64
N LEU A 137 5.29 -6.48 18.19
CA LEU A 137 4.67 -5.42 18.99
C LEU A 137 4.02 -5.99 20.25
N ALA A 138 3.23 -7.05 20.12
CA ALA A 138 2.60 -7.72 21.27
C ALA A 138 3.64 -8.11 22.33
N LYS A 139 4.79 -8.68 21.90
CA LYS A 139 5.89 -9.02 22.82
C LYS A 139 6.46 -7.80 23.56
N GLN A 140 6.65 -6.68 22.86
CA GLN A 140 7.13 -5.42 23.48
C GLN A 140 6.14 -4.86 24.50
N LEU A 141 4.83 -5.11 24.30
CA LEU A 141 3.76 -4.74 25.23
C LEU A 141 3.54 -5.77 26.35
N GLY A 142 4.42 -6.77 26.50
CA GLY A 142 4.27 -7.81 27.52
C GLY A 142 3.27 -8.93 27.18
N ILE A 143 2.73 -8.95 25.94
CA ILE A 143 1.76 -9.95 25.50
C ILE A 143 2.46 -11.05 24.70
N LEU A 144 2.54 -12.25 25.25
CA LEU A 144 3.13 -13.41 24.57
C LEU A 144 2.12 -14.04 23.59
N ALA A 145 2.17 -13.61 22.34
CA ALA A 145 1.35 -14.15 21.26
C ALA A 145 2.18 -14.39 20.00
N SER A 146 2.13 -15.61 19.46
CA SER A 146 2.78 -15.93 18.19
C SER A 146 2.04 -15.33 17.00
N GLY A 147 2.73 -15.09 15.87
CA GLY A 147 2.11 -14.61 14.64
C GLY A 147 0.99 -15.52 14.13
N SER A 148 1.13 -16.84 14.28
CA SER A 148 0.07 -17.80 13.93
C SER A 148 -1.17 -17.67 14.84
N THR A 149 -0.96 -17.34 16.11
CA THR A 149 -2.06 -17.06 17.04
C THR A 149 -2.84 -15.82 16.63
N LEU A 150 -2.14 -14.72 16.28
CA LEU A 150 -2.75 -13.49 15.79
C LEU A 150 -3.56 -13.73 14.51
N LEU A 151 -3.00 -14.44 13.53
CA LEU A 151 -3.70 -14.75 12.27
C LEU A 151 -4.92 -15.67 12.49
N ARG A 152 -4.84 -16.62 13.43
CA ARG A 152 -5.97 -17.49 13.79
C ARG A 152 -7.07 -16.68 14.47
N GLN A 153 -6.72 -15.74 15.32
CA GLN A 153 -7.67 -14.85 15.98
C GLN A 153 -8.39 -13.97 14.95
N LEU A 154 -7.63 -13.39 14.01
CA LEU A 154 -8.18 -12.58 12.93
C LEU A 154 -9.17 -13.36 12.05
N ARG A 155 -8.86 -14.61 11.69
CA ARG A 155 -9.76 -15.46 10.89
C ARG A 155 -11.07 -15.86 11.59
N ARG A 156 -11.14 -15.72 12.90
CA ARG A 156 -12.40 -15.93 13.66
C ARG A 156 -13.33 -14.71 13.57
N LYS A 157 -12.80 -13.56 13.15
CA LYS A 157 -13.61 -12.36 12.95
C LYS A 157 -14.45 -12.56 11.68
N VAL A 158 -15.75 -12.56 11.82
CA VAL A 158 -16.69 -12.64 10.71
C VAL A 158 -16.86 -11.23 10.15
N ILE A 159 -16.73 -11.07 8.84
CA ILE A 159 -17.21 -9.85 8.17
C ILE A 159 -18.72 -9.88 8.31
N LYS A 160 -19.28 -8.92 9.03
CA LYS A 160 -20.74 -8.80 9.12
C LYS A 160 -21.27 -8.51 7.71
N PRO A 161 -22.10 -9.40 7.14
CA PRO A 161 -22.71 -9.11 5.85
C PRO A 161 -23.55 -7.86 5.98
N CYS A 162 -23.34 -6.90 5.09
CA CYS A 162 -24.23 -5.76 4.96
C CYS A 162 -25.49 -6.29 4.25
N ALA A 163 -26.66 -6.18 4.88
CA ALA A 163 -27.90 -6.66 4.26
C ALA A 163 -28.35 -5.80 3.07
N GLN A 164 -27.89 -4.53 3.04
CA GLN A 164 -28.16 -3.59 1.95
C GLN A 164 -26.85 -3.04 1.41
N GLY A 165 -26.79 -2.85 0.10
CA GLY A 165 -25.69 -2.15 -0.56
C GLY A 165 -25.63 -0.67 -0.15
N PRO A 166 -24.46 -0.01 -0.26
CA PRO A 166 -24.37 1.43 -0.07
C PRO A 166 -25.17 2.14 -1.16
N ARG A 167 -25.78 3.25 -0.82
CA ARG A 167 -26.53 4.08 -1.77
C ARG A 167 -25.65 4.57 -2.91
N VAL A 168 -24.41 4.97 -2.58
CA VAL A 168 -23.39 5.40 -3.56
C VAL A 168 -22.19 4.46 -3.48
N LEU A 169 -22.07 3.60 -4.48
CA LEU A 169 -21.03 2.59 -4.58
C LEU A 169 -19.91 3.03 -5.53
N GLY A 170 -18.67 2.95 -5.06
CA GLY A 170 -17.48 3.08 -5.89
C GLY A 170 -16.89 1.70 -6.22
N ILE A 171 -16.57 1.47 -7.49
CA ILE A 171 -16.01 0.21 -7.98
C ILE A 171 -14.69 0.48 -8.71
N ASP A 172 -13.64 -0.28 -8.37
CA ASP A 172 -12.34 -0.20 -9.06
C ASP A 172 -11.63 -1.55 -9.05
N ASP A 173 -10.58 -1.67 -9.85
CA ASP A 173 -9.72 -2.85 -9.82
C ASP A 173 -8.48 -2.67 -8.93
N TRP A 174 -7.97 -3.77 -8.44
CA TRP A 174 -6.69 -3.81 -7.74
C TRP A 174 -5.86 -5.01 -8.17
N ALA A 175 -4.56 -4.83 -8.32
CA ALA A 175 -3.68 -5.89 -8.80
C ALA A 175 -3.16 -6.77 -7.65
N TRP A 176 -3.45 -8.08 -7.72
CA TRP A 176 -2.70 -9.10 -6.98
C TRP A 176 -1.26 -9.15 -7.47
N ARG A 177 -1.09 -9.31 -8.78
CA ARG A 177 0.17 -9.30 -9.49
C ARG A 177 -0.04 -8.51 -10.78
N LYS A 178 0.58 -7.33 -10.86
CA LYS A 178 0.44 -6.44 -12.01
C LYS A 178 0.70 -7.20 -13.32
N GLY A 179 -0.22 -7.06 -14.27
CA GLY A 179 -0.17 -7.73 -15.57
C GLY A 179 -0.68 -9.18 -15.58
N HIS A 180 -1.04 -9.79 -14.43
CA HIS A 180 -1.43 -11.20 -14.38
C HIS A 180 -2.77 -11.45 -13.67
N ARG A 181 -2.97 -10.90 -12.48
CA ARG A 181 -4.16 -11.18 -11.67
C ARG A 181 -4.66 -9.93 -11.00
N TYR A 182 -5.96 -9.70 -11.13
CA TYR A 182 -6.66 -8.56 -10.57
C TYR A 182 -7.83 -9.03 -9.72
N GLY A 183 -8.31 -8.19 -8.83
CA GLY A 183 -9.54 -8.32 -8.07
C GLY A 183 -10.31 -7.01 -8.12
N THR A 184 -11.51 -6.98 -7.55
CA THR A 184 -12.38 -5.80 -7.49
C THR A 184 -12.47 -5.29 -6.06
N ILE A 185 -12.46 -3.99 -5.87
CA ILE A 185 -12.71 -3.30 -4.60
C ILE A 185 -14.04 -2.56 -4.68
N LEU A 186 -14.83 -2.66 -3.63
CA LEU A 186 -16.14 -2.06 -3.49
C LEU A 186 -16.13 -1.12 -2.29
N CYS A 187 -16.48 0.15 -2.49
CA CYS A 187 -16.41 1.20 -1.49
C CYS A 187 -17.74 1.94 -1.35
N ASP A 188 -18.13 2.22 -0.14
CA ASP A 188 -19.17 3.19 0.18
C ASP A 188 -18.57 4.59 0.07
N LEU A 189 -18.99 5.36 -0.94
CA LEU A 189 -18.45 6.70 -1.20
C LEU A 189 -19.02 7.76 -0.25
N GLU A 190 -20.17 7.53 0.38
CA GLU A 190 -20.73 8.45 1.37
C GLU A 190 -20.01 8.36 2.70
N ARG A 191 -19.67 7.13 3.12
CA ARG A 191 -18.98 6.87 4.38
C ARG A 191 -17.46 6.83 4.24
N GLY A 192 -16.96 6.81 3.00
CA GLY A 192 -15.52 6.71 2.72
C GLY A 192 -14.91 5.38 3.18
N LYS A 193 -15.65 4.25 3.08
CA LYS A 193 -15.28 2.95 3.64
C LYS A 193 -15.24 1.87 2.59
N VAL A 194 -14.29 0.91 2.74
CA VAL A 194 -14.31 -0.31 1.93
C VAL A 194 -15.41 -1.22 2.43
N VAL A 195 -16.36 -1.55 1.56
CA VAL A 195 -17.47 -2.47 1.86
C VAL A 195 -17.05 -3.91 1.65
N ASP A 196 -16.34 -4.18 0.54
CA ASP A 196 -15.92 -5.53 0.23
C ASP A 196 -14.74 -5.58 -0.78
N LEU A 197 -14.14 -6.78 -0.89
CA LEU A 197 -13.20 -7.15 -1.93
C LEU A 197 -13.70 -8.40 -2.64
N LEU A 198 -13.56 -8.44 -3.98
CA LEU A 198 -13.78 -9.65 -4.77
C LEU A 198 -12.42 -10.21 -5.25
N PRO A 199 -12.31 -11.55 -5.36
CA PRO A 199 -11.04 -12.20 -5.70
C PRO A 199 -10.63 -12.06 -7.16
N ASP A 200 -11.54 -11.61 -8.00
CA ASP A 200 -11.37 -11.47 -9.45
C ASP A 200 -11.92 -10.15 -9.97
N ARG A 201 -11.71 -9.93 -11.27
CA ARG A 201 -12.20 -8.78 -12.02
C ARG A 201 -13.17 -9.26 -13.08
N ASN A 202 -14.29 -9.85 -12.67
CA ASN A 202 -15.30 -10.39 -13.56
C ASN A 202 -16.62 -9.64 -13.44
N ALA A 203 -17.34 -9.51 -14.56
CA ALA A 203 -18.65 -8.88 -14.57
C ALA A 203 -19.66 -9.68 -13.74
N GLU A 204 -19.59 -11.02 -13.78
CA GLU A 204 -20.55 -11.88 -13.09
C GLU A 204 -20.39 -11.81 -11.56
N SER A 205 -19.17 -11.96 -11.03
CA SER A 205 -18.93 -11.85 -9.57
C SER A 205 -19.32 -10.47 -9.02
N THR A 206 -19.12 -9.39 -9.80
CA THR A 206 -19.60 -8.06 -9.42
C THR A 206 -21.12 -7.98 -9.47
N ALA A 207 -21.77 -8.57 -10.49
CA ALA A 207 -23.21 -8.62 -10.59
C ALA A 207 -23.86 -9.47 -9.48
N GLU A 208 -23.27 -10.60 -9.13
CA GLU A 208 -23.70 -11.43 -7.99
C GLU A 208 -23.65 -10.65 -6.68
N TRP A 209 -22.55 -9.92 -6.46
CA TRP A 209 -22.43 -9.07 -5.28
C TRP A 209 -23.52 -7.99 -5.22
N LEU A 210 -23.78 -7.30 -6.34
CA LEU A 210 -24.83 -6.27 -6.43
C LEU A 210 -26.23 -6.85 -6.16
N ARG A 211 -26.55 -8.04 -6.67
CA ARG A 211 -27.84 -8.70 -6.39
C ARG A 211 -27.98 -9.09 -4.92
N ALA A 212 -26.90 -9.55 -4.30
CA ALA A 212 -26.87 -9.90 -2.88
C ALA A 212 -26.95 -8.68 -1.95
N HIS A 213 -26.66 -7.47 -2.46
CA HIS A 213 -26.65 -6.22 -1.70
C HIS A 213 -27.47 -5.14 -2.42
N PRO A 214 -28.79 -5.26 -2.45
CA PRO A 214 -29.68 -4.29 -3.12
C PRO A 214 -29.66 -2.92 -2.44
N GLY A 215 -30.13 -1.88 -3.13
CA GLY A 215 -30.27 -0.53 -2.59
C GLY A 215 -29.24 0.49 -3.13
N THR A 216 -28.37 0.08 -4.06
CA THR A 216 -27.44 1.01 -4.69
C THR A 216 -28.16 1.86 -5.75
N GLU A 217 -28.09 3.17 -5.60
CA GLU A 217 -28.69 4.17 -6.50
C GLU A 217 -27.67 4.75 -7.49
N ILE A 218 -26.41 4.88 -7.08
CA ILE A 218 -25.33 5.47 -7.88
C ILE A 218 -24.13 4.53 -7.85
N ILE A 219 -23.55 4.27 -9.02
CA ILE A 219 -22.35 3.45 -9.18
C ILE A 219 -21.26 4.27 -9.88
N SER A 220 -20.25 4.72 -9.12
CA SER A 220 -19.05 5.33 -9.69
C SER A 220 -18.04 4.25 -10.07
N ARG A 221 -17.58 4.27 -11.32
CA ARG A 221 -16.68 3.24 -11.88
C ARG A 221 -15.72 3.80 -12.89
N ASP A 222 -14.63 3.06 -13.14
CA ASP A 222 -13.85 3.27 -14.34
C ASP A 222 -14.70 2.93 -15.59
N ARG A 223 -14.21 3.28 -16.76
CA ARG A 223 -14.91 3.00 -18.03
C ARG A 223 -14.70 1.57 -18.54
N ALA A 224 -14.28 0.62 -17.70
CA ALA A 224 -14.18 -0.78 -18.07
C ALA A 224 -15.57 -1.35 -18.37
N SER A 225 -15.72 -1.96 -19.55
CA SER A 225 -16.99 -2.52 -20.02
C SER A 225 -17.59 -3.56 -19.07
N LEU A 226 -16.74 -4.29 -18.34
CA LEU A 226 -17.18 -5.35 -17.42
C LEU A 226 -17.97 -4.79 -16.22
N TYR A 227 -17.57 -3.65 -15.63
CA TYR A 227 -18.33 -3.04 -14.54
C TYR A 227 -19.61 -2.37 -15.01
N ALA A 228 -19.58 -1.80 -16.25
CA ALA A 228 -20.79 -1.30 -16.89
C ALA A 228 -21.82 -2.41 -17.12
N GLN A 229 -21.38 -3.57 -17.61
CA GLN A 229 -22.22 -4.75 -17.82
C GLN A 229 -22.77 -5.30 -16.50
N ALA A 230 -21.93 -5.42 -15.47
CA ALA A 230 -22.34 -5.89 -14.15
C ALA A 230 -23.43 -4.98 -13.55
N ALA A 231 -23.22 -3.65 -13.61
CA ALA A 231 -24.19 -2.68 -13.13
C ALA A 231 -25.51 -2.73 -13.91
N ALA A 232 -25.47 -2.78 -15.25
CA ALA A 232 -26.66 -2.89 -16.08
C ALA A 232 -27.48 -4.17 -15.81
N LYS A 233 -26.78 -5.30 -15.55
CA LYS A 233 -27.40 -6.61 -15.29
C LYS A 233 -28.01 -6.74 -13.89
N ALA A 234 -27.36 -6.15 -12.89
CA ALA A 234 -27.72 -6.40 -11.47
C ALA A 234 -28.34 -5.19 -10.75
N ALA A 235 -28.09 -3.99 -11.22
CA ALA A 235 -28.62 -2.75 -10.69
C ALA A 235 -29.08 -1.79 -11.81
N PRO A 236 -30.05 -2.19 -12.66
CA PRO A 236 -30.41 -1.43 -13.87
C PRO A 236 -30.99 -0.04 -13.59
N ARG A 237 -31.46 0.20 -12.37
CA ARG A 237 -31.97 1.53 -11.95
C ARG A 237 -30.87 2.44 -11.42
N ALA A 238 -29.69 1.92 -11.14
CA ALA A 238 -28.59 2.72 -10.61
C ALA A 238 -27.98 3.61 -11.72
N VAL A 239 -27.76 4.88 -11.36
CA VAL A 239 -27.07 5.82 -12.24
C VAL A 239 -25.58 5.48 -12.25
N GLN A 240 -25.07 5.15 -13.43
CA GLN A 240 -23.64 4.90 -13.57
C GLN A 240 -22.90 6.21 -13.82
N VAL A 241 -21.81 6.44 -13.07
CA VAL A 241 -20.99 7.66 -13.12
C VAL A 241 -19.59 7.27 -13.55
N ALA A 242 -19.10 7.81 -14.68
CA ALA A 242 -17.74 7.57 -15.13
C ALA A 242 -16.73 8.30 -14.24
N ASP A 243 -15.60 7.66 -13.95
CA ASP A 243 -14.55 8.32 -13.18
C ASP A 243 -13.87 9.44 -13.98
N ARG A 244 -13.94 10.66 -13.44
CA ARG A 244 -13.39 11.88 -14.06
C ARG A 244 -11.87 11.84 -14.24
N TRP A 245 -11.13 11.19 -13.32
CA TRP A 245 -9.70 11.03 -13.48
C TRP A 245 -9.37 10.19 -14.72
N HIS A 246 -10.08 9.08 -14.92
CA HIS A 246 -9.92 8.23 -16.09
C HIS A 246 -10.32 8.94 -17.40
N LEU A 247 -11.33 9.84 -17.35
CA LEU A 247 -11.68 10.66 -18.51
C LEU A 247 -10.51 11.58 -18.91
N LEU A 248 -9.89 12.28 -17.96
CA LEU A 248 -8.74 13.16 -18.19
C LEU A 248 -7.48 12.39 -18.58
N HIS A 249 -7.26 11.23 -17.99
CA HIS A 249 -6.14 10.36 -18.33
C HIS A 249 -6.25 9.86 -19.78
N ASN A 250 -7.42 9.38 -20.17
CA ASN A 250 -7.68 8.91 -21.54
C ASN A 250 -7.56 10.04 -22.57
N LEU A 251 -8.00 11.26 -22.23
CA LEU A 251 -7.75 12.45 -23.03
C LEU A 251 -6.24 12.67 -23.22
N SER A 252 -5.47 12.63 -22.14
CA SER A 252 -4.01 12.83 -22.22
C SER A 252 -3.33 11.82 -23.13
N GLU A 253 -3.69 10.53 -23.03
CA GLU A 253 -3.13 9.49 -23.90
C GLU A 253 -3.58 9.66 -25.37
N ALA A 254 -4.84 10.03 -25.60
CA ALA A 254 -5.34 10.31 -26.95
C ALA A 254 -4.63 11.52 -27.57
N PHE A 255 -4.42 12.58 -26.79
CA PHE A 255 -3.73 13.78 -27.25
C PHE A 255 -2.25 13.53 -27.53
N ILE A 256 -1.55 12.77 -26.68
CA ILE A 256 -0.17 12.32 -26.95
C ILE A 256 -0.12 11.50 -28.24
N GLY A 257 -1.11 10.62 -28.47
CA GLY A 257 -1.23 9.85 -29.70
C GLY A 257 -1.42 10.73 -30.94
N ALA A 258 -2.23 11.80 -30.83
CA ALA A 258 -2.45 12.77 -31.90
C ALA A 258 -1.18 13.57 -32.23
N LEU A 259 -0.33 13.86 -31.24
CA LEU A 259 0.94 14.57 -31.45
C LEU A 259 2.06 13.69 -32.02
N ALA A 260 1.99 12.37 -31.83
CA ALA A 260 3.07 11.46 -32.21
C ALA A 260 3.47 11.51 -33.71
N PRO A 261 2.53 11.61 -34.67
CA PRO A 261 2.88 11.75 -36.10
C PRO A 261 3.66 13.04 -36.40
N HIS A 262 3.48 14.10 -35.63
CA HIS A 262 4.08 15.40 -35.82
C HIS A 262 5.50 15.55 -35.23
N HIS A 263 6.12 14.46 -34.81
CA HIS A 263 7.42 14.47 -34.08
C HIS A 263 8.51 15.28 -34.79
N ARG A 264 8.56 15.30 -36.13
CA ARG A 264 9.53 16.10 -36.89
C ARG A 264 9.31 17.58 -36.68
N LEU A 265 8.06 18.04 -36.80
CA LEU A 265 7.67 19.44 -36.56
C LEU A 265 7.96 19.86 -35.12
N LEU A 266 7.58 19.01 -34.14
CA LEU A 266 7.86 19.28 -32.71
C LEU A 266 9.36 19.50 -32.46
N THR A 267 10.21 18.73 -33.14
CA THR A 267 11.67 18.84 -33.02
C THR A 267 12.22 20.06 -33.70
N GLU A 268 11.69 20.43 -34.87
CA GLU A 268 12.09 21.56 -35.64
C GLU A 268 11.77 22.88 -34.92
N VAL A 269 10.53 23.03 -34.43
CA VAL A 269 10.12 24.20 -33.63
C VAL A 269 10.96 24.33 -32.37
N ALA A 270 11.27 23.22 -31.68
CA ALA A 270 12.13 23.25 -30.50
C ALA A 270 13.54 23.78 -30.83
N ARG A 271 14.05 23.51 -32.02
CA ARG A 271 15.34 23.99 -32.47
C ARG A 271 15.30 25.50 -32.79
N THR A 272 14.31 25.97 -33.54
CA THR A 272 14.17 27.37 -33.90
C THR A 272 13.85 28.29 -32.72
N SER A 273 13.10 27.79 -31.72
CA SER A 273 12.83 28.54 -30.49
C SER A 273 14.04 28.62 -29.56
N ALA A 274 15.02 27.71 -29.67
CA ALA A 274 16.27 27.76 -28.93
C ALA A 274 17.33 28.67 -29.56
N GLU A 275 17.17 29.05 -30.82
CA GLU A 275 18.12 29.94 -31.58
C GLU A 275 17.89 31.45 -31.37
N LYS A 276 16.87 31.83 -30.59
CA LYS A 276 16.66 33.19 -30.11
C LYS A 276 17.07 33.30 -28.63
N PRO A 277 18.35 33.50 -28.29
CA PRO A 277 18.73 33.74 -26.90
C PRO A 277 18.36 35.17 -26.54
N ASP A 278 17.60 35.32 -25.47
CA ASP A 278 17.53 36.58 -24.71
C ASP A 278 18.89 36.75 -24.01
N PRO A 279 19.66 37.84 -24.34
CA PRO A 279 21.02 37.99 -23.81
C PRO A 279 21.08 38.25 -22.30
N SER A 280 19.94 38.31 -21.60
CA SER A 280 19.91 38.67 -20.18
C SER A 280 19.67 37.47 -19.22
N SER A 281 19.46 36.28 -19.71
CA SER A 281 19.23 35.10 -18.86
C SER A 281 20.30 34.03 -19.01
N ALA A 282 21.45 34.25 -18.41
CA ALA A 282 22.38 33.17 -18.11
C ALA A 282 21.77 32.30 -16.99
N PRO A 283 21.49 31.00 -17.23
CA PRO A 283 20.95 30.14 -16.19
C PRO A 283 22.00 29.92 -15.09
N PRO A 284 21.57 29.89 -13.82
CA PRO A 284 22.48 29.52 -12.74
C PRO A 284 22.99 28.11 -12.95
N PRO A 285 24.26 27.82 -12.64
CA PRO A 285 24.91 26.55 -12.98
C PRO A 285 24.56 25.45 -11.98
N ASP A 286 23.28 25.06 -11.82
CA ASP A 286 23.00 23.83 -11.03
C ASP A 286 21.59 23.26 -11.18
N ALA A 287 21.33 22.64 -12.33
CA ALA A 287 20.22 21.71 -12.48
C ALA A 287 20.73 20.36 -13.02
N THR A 288 21.48 19.62 -12.23
CA THR A 288 22.07 18.37 -12.62
C THR A 288 21.37 17.17 -12.00
N LYS A 289 20.57 16.50 -12.83
CA LYS A 289 20.43 15.07 -13.17
C LYS A 289 20.55 14.01 -12.04
N PRO A 290 19.74 12.92 -12.11
CA PRO A 290 19.68 11.82 -11.10
C PRO A 290 21.02 11.13 -10.77
N ALA A 291 22.05 11.26 -11.60
CA ALA A 291 23.39 10.77 -11.32
C ALA A 291 24.05 11.43 -10.09
N ARG A 292 23.85 12.75 -9.87
CA ARG A 292 24.39 13.45 -8.70
C ARG A 292 23.70 13.08 -7.39
N ARG A 293 22.41 12.74 -7.42
CA ARG A 293 21.67 12.30 -6.21
C ARG A 293 22.23 10.97 -5.67
N ASN A 294 22.64 10.06 -6.54
CA ASN A 294 23.29 8.81 -6.12
C ASN A 294 24.73 9.05 -5.63
N GLN A 295 25.46 9.96 -6.25
CA GLN A 295 26.81 10.36 -5.81
C GLN A 295 26.77 11.09 -4.46
N ALA A 296 25.82 12.04 -4.27
CA ALA A 296 25.61 12.71 -3.00
C ALA A 296 25.28 11.71 -1.87
N LYS A 297 24.39 10.76 -2.15
CA LYS A 297 24.06 9.67 -1.18
C LYS A 297 25.26 8.75 -0.90
N GLN A 298 26.10 8.48 -1.89
CA GLN A 298 27.33 7.70 -1.70
C GLN A 298 28.35 8.48 -0.86
N ARG A 299 28.53 9.80 -1.10
CA ARG A 299 29.36 10.67 -0.27
C ARG A 299 28.87 10.71 1.17
N GLN A 300 27.58 10.95 1.40
CA GLN A 300 26.98 10.96 2.73
C GLN A 300 27.15 9.63 3.47
N ASN A 301 26.99 8.51 2.78
CA ASN A 301 27.20 7.19 3.37
C ASN A 301 28.70 6.93 3.68
N ARG A 302 29.61 7.45 2.86
CA ARG A 302 31.05 7.38 3.13
C ARG A 302 31.43 8.23 4.34
N GLU A 303 30.92 9.46 4.43
CA GLU A 303 31.13 10.37 5.56
C GLU A 303 30.64 9.78 6.89
N ARG A 304 29.42 9.20 6.89
CA ARG A 304 28.91 8.49 8.07
C ARG A 304 29.81 7.33 8.50
N ARG A 305 30.32 6.56 7.55
CA ARG A 305 31.24 5.45 7.88
C ARG A 305 32.58 5.96 8.39
N LEU A 306 33.10 7.05 7.83
CA LEU A 306 34.34 7.68 8.26
C LEU A 306 34.19 8.20 9.70
N ALA A 307 33.10 8.91 10.00
CA ALA A 307 32.81 9.38 11.37
C ALA A 307 32.72 8.20 12.37
N SER A 308 32.03 7.12 11.98
CA SER A 308 31.96 5.92 12.82
C SER A 308 33.33 5.26 13.01
N TYR A 309 34.18 5.24 11.99
CA TYR A 309 35.54 4.73 12.08
C TYR A 309 36.39 5.58 13.04
N GLN A 310 36.32 6.90 12.91
CA GLN A 310 37.04 7.84 13.78
C GLN A 310 36.62 7.68 15.25
N ALA A 311 35.31 7.58 15.52
CA ALA A 311 34.79 7.33 16.86
C ALA A 311 35.28 6.00 17.46
N VAL A 312 35.37 4.96 16.66
CA VAL A 312 35.93 3.65 17.08
C VAL A 312 37.43 3.78 17.41
N MET A 313 38.19 4.42 16.53
CA MET A 313 39.66 4.56 16.73
C MET A 313 39.99 5.45 17.92
N GLU A 314 39.17 6.45 18.21
CA GLU A 314 39.33 7.28 19.43
C GLU A 314 39.13 6.47 20.69
N LYS A 315 38.08 5.65 20.76
CA LYS A 315 37.85 4.73 21.91
C LYS A 315 38.93 3.66 22.04
N VAL A 316 39.51 3.19 20.93
CA VAL A 316 40.66 2.29 20.95
C VAL A 316 41.88 2.97 21.58
N ARG A 317 42.15 4.26 21.24
CA ARG A 317 43.22 5.04 21.86
C ARG A 317 43.03 5.27 23.38
N GLN A 318 41.77 5.36 23.78
CA GLN A 318 41.36 5.49 25.19
C GLN A 318 41.41 4.15 25.97
N GLY A 319 41.84 3.05 25.34
CA GLY A 319 41.98 1.73 25.99
C GLY A 319 40.66 0.98 26.22
N VAL A 320 39.54 1.45 25.64
CA VAL A 320 38.23 0.81 25.81
C VAL A 320 38.19 -0.56 25.13
N THR A 321 37.62 -1.55 25.78
CA THR A 321 37.56 -2.93 25.24
C THR A 321 36.73 -3.03 23.96
N GLN A 322 37.13 -3.94 23.04
CA GLN A 322 36.44 -4.10 21.77
C GLN A 322 34.94 -4.41 21.91
N HIS A 323 34.54 -5.09 22.99
CA HIS A 323 33.15 -5.42 23.27
C HIS A 323 32.33 -4.20 23.71
N GLU A 324 32.93 -3.34 24.52
CA GLU A 324 32.31 -2.06 24.94
C GLU A 324 32.19 -1.09 23.78
N ILE A 325 33.22 -1.01 22.91
CA ILE A 325 33.19 -0.24 21.68
C ILE A 325 32.05 -0.74 20.77
N ALA A 326 31.90 -2.05 20.61
CA ALA A 326 30.83 -2.66 19.81
C ALA A 326 29.46 -2.27 20.32
N ARG A 327 29.27 -2.33 21.65
CA ARG A 327 28.01 -1.98 22.30
C ARG A 327 27.70 -0.48 22.19
N SER A 328 28.68 0.38 22.49
CA SER A 328 28.50 1.84 22.49
C SER A 328 28.35 2.45 21.10
N CYS A 329 28.99 1.88 20.07
CA CYS A 329 28.90 2.36 18.69
C CYS A 329 27.82 1.65 17.87
N GLY A 330 27.14 0.63 18.42
CA GLY A 330 26.13 -0.15 17.68
C GLY A 330 26.69 -0.93 16.49
N LEU A 331 27.97 -1.30 16.52
CA LEU A 331 28.67 -1.99 15.44
C LEU A 331 29.00 -3.43 15.81
N GLY A 332 28.96 -4.32 14.82
CA GLY A 332 29.36 -5.71 15.05
C GLY A 332 30.86 -5.85 15.38
N ILE A 333 31.22 -6.70 16.34
CA ILE A 333 32.58 -6.94 16.80
C ILE A 333 33.56 -7.30 15.65
N ARG A 334 33.06 -8.03 14.61
CA ARG A 334 33.85 -8.34 13.41
C ARG A 334 34.25 -7.08 12.63
N THR A 335 33.38 -6.06 12.60
CA THR A 335 33.67 -4.78 11.94
C THR A 335 34.73 -4.02 12.70
N ILE A 336 34.66 -3.97 14.02
CA ILE A 336 35.63 -3.31 14.89
C ILE A 336 36.99 -3.97 14.74
N ARG A 337 37.08 -5.29 14.85
CA ARG A 337 38.34 -6.04 14.65
C ARG A 337 38.95 -5.79 13.28
N ARG A 338 38.13 -5.74 12.24
CA ARG A 338 38.60 -5.43 10.88
C ARG A 338 39.15 -4.01 10.78
N TRP A 339 38.49 -3.04 11.43
CA TRP A 339 38.91 -1.64 11.41
C TRP A 339 40.18 -1.40 12.23
N ILE A 340 40.35 -2.07 13.35
CA ILE A 340 41.59 -2.02 14.17
C ILE A 340 42.79 -2.62 13.39
N ARG A 341 42.56 -3.70 12.66
CA ARG A 341 43.63 -4.33 11.83
C ARG A 341 43.97 -3.53 10.57
N ALA A 342 43.08 -2.65 10.12
CA ALA A 342 43.34 -1.86 8.94
C ALA A 342 44.26 -0.68 9.28
N GLN A 343 45.32 -0.47 8.51
CA GLN A 343 46.28 0.64 8.69
C GLN A 343 45.68 2.01 8.28
N GLY A 344 44.38 2.12 8.12
CA GLY A 344 43.67 3.32 7.75
C GLY A 344 42.18 3.02 7.54
N PHE A 345 41.40 4.04 7.14
CA PHE A 345 39.97 3.86 6.87
C PHE A 345 39.76 2.92 5.67
N PRO A 346 39.12 1.76 5.85
CA PRO A 346 38.94 0.80 4.77
C PRO A 346 37.87 1.28 3.79
N GLU A 347 38.29 1.82 2.66
CA GLU A 347 37.39 2.19 1.58
C GLU A 347 36.67 0.95 1.01
N ARG A 348 35.41 1.12 0.62
CA ARG A 348 34.69 0.06 -0.10
C ARG A 348 35.22 -0.01 -1.52
N LYS A 349 35.98 -1.06 -1.85
CA LYS A 349 36.30 -1.39 -3.24
C LYS A 349 34.98 -1.66 -3.99
N ALA A 350 34.81 -1.05 -5.15
CA ALA A 350 33.73 -1.44 -6.06
C ALA A 350 33.91 -2.92 -6.41
N PHE A 351 32.92 -3.73 -6.09
CA PHE A 351 32.98 -5.17 -6.40
C PHE A 351 32.70 -5.32 -7.90
N ASP A 352 33.75 -5.54 -8.66
CA ASP A 352 33.68 -5.81 -10.09
C ASP A 352 33.39 -7.30 -10.29
N ARG A 353 32.09 -7.67 -10.31
CA ARG A 353 31.68 -9.02 -10.68
C ARG A 353 31.79 -9.14 -12.19
N ALA A 354 32.53 -10.16 -12.65
CA ALA A 354 32.57 -10.54 -14.07
C ALA A 354 31.14 -10.72 -14.59
N SER A 355 30.81 -10.06 -15.68
CA SER A 355 29.53 -10.17 -16.36
C SER A 355 29.54 -11.37 -17.30
N GLN A 356 28.42 -12.04 -17.49
CA GLN A 356 28.29 -13.06 -18.56
C GLN A 356 28.67 -12.50 -19.95
N ALA A 357 28.53 -11.22 -20.17
CA ALA A 357 28.93 -10.55 -21.41
C ALA A 357 30.46 -10.43 -21.56
N ASP A 358 31.22 -10.57 -20.47
CA ASP A 358 32.71 -10.49 -20.53
C ASP A 358 33.33 -11.68 -21.30
N GLN A 359 32.63 -12.82 -21.36
CA GLN A 359 33.03 -13.97 -22.19
C GLN A 359 33.00 -13.66 -23.71
N HIS A 360 32.23 -12.65 -24.11
CA HIS A 360 32.09 -12.19 -25.49
C HIS A 360 32.71 -10.79 -25.69
N ARG A 361 33.66 -10.43 -24.85
CA ARG A 361 34.26 -9.10 -24.81
C ARG A 361 34.87 -8.68 -26.13
N GLU A 362 35.73 -9.53 -26.72
CA GLU A 362 36.44 -9.24 -27.97
C GLU A 362 35.45 -8.94 -29.11
N TYR A 363 34.41 -9.75 -29.21
CA TYR A 363 33.35 -9.54 -30.20
C TYR A 363 32.59 -8.23 -29.97
N LEU A 364 32.22 -7.93 -28.74
CA LEU A 364 31.52 -6.72 -28.39
C LEU A 364 32.34 -5.46 -28.65
N GLU A 365 33.64 -5.50 -28.34
CA GLU A 365 34.59 -4.41 -28.60
C GLU A 365 34.82 -4.21 -30.09
N HIS A 366 34.99 -5.29 -30.84
CA HIS A 366 35.13 -5.25 -32.30
C HIS A 366 33.89 -4.61 -32.95
N ARG A 367 32.71 -5.12 -32.67
CA ARG A 367 31.46 -4.57 -33.20
C ARG A 367 31.18 -3.12 -32.77
N TRP A 368 31.61 -2.78 -31.55
CA TRP A 368 31.53 -1.40 -31.05
C TRP A 368 32.44 -0.47 -31.88
N ASN A 369 33.65 -0.88 -32.19
CA ASN A 369 34.60 -0.10 -33.00
C ASN A 369 34.16 0.02 -34.46
N GLU A 370 33.43 -0.97 -35.00
CA GLU A 370 32.79 -0.91 -36.31
C GLU A 370 31.58 0.04 -36.34
N GLY A 371 31.23 0.68 -35.23
CA GLY A 371 30.15 1.66 -35.16
C GLY A 371 28.80 1.11 -34.70
N CYS A 372 28.70 -0.17 -34.33
CA CYS A 372 27.48 -0.73 -33.80
C CYS A 372 27.31 -0.36 -32.30
N HIS A 373 26.77 0.83 -32.03
CA HIS A 373 26.57 1.33 -30.66
C HIS A 373 25.19 0.98 -30.06
N ASN A 374 24.39 0.14 -30.72
CA ASN A 374 23.08 -0.27 -30.24
C ASN A 374 23.18 -1.56 -29.41
N ALA A 375 23.11 -1.45 -28.08
CA ALA A 375 23.21 -2.59 -27.17
C ALA A 375 22.12 -3.66 -27.38
N THR A 376 20.96 -3.30 -27.94
CA THR A 376 19.90 -4.28 -28.28
C THR A 376 20.31 -5.07 -29.53
N LYS A 377 20.87 -4.40 -30.56
CA LYS A 377 21.40 -5.06 -31.75
C LYS A 377 22.56 -5.99 -31.39
N LEU A 378 23.52 -5.52 -30.60
CA LEU A 378 24.62 -6.33 -30.05
C LEU A 378 24.12 -7.56 -29.29
N TRP A 379 23.04 -7.41 -28.51
CA TRP A 379 22.45 -8.55 -27.80
C TRP A 379 21.83 -9.58 -28.76
N HIS A 380 21.13 -9.15 -29.84
CA HIS A 380 20.59 -10.06 -30.84
C HIS A 380 21.72 -10.82 -31.56
N GLU A 381 22.81 -10.13 -31.92
CA GLU A 381 23.98 -10.73 -32.55
C GLU A 381 24.67 -11.75 -31.60
N LEU A 382 24.78 -11.43 -30.30
CA LEU A 382 25.30 -12.36 -29.30
C LEU A 382 24.40 -13.57 -29.10
N ARG A 383 23.06 -13.39 -29.13
CA ARG A 383 22.13 -14.51 -29.05
C ARG A 383 22.30 -15.51 -30.21
N ALA A 384 22.49 -15.00 -31.42
CA ALA A 384 22.78 -15.84 -32.56
C ALA A 384 24.12 -16.64 -32.42
N ARG A 385 24.99 -16.17 -31.54
CA ARG A 385 26.28 -16.82 -31.18
C ARG A 385 26.23 -17.63 -29.87
N GLY A 386 25.01 -17.95 -29.38
CA GLY A 386 24.86 -18.83 -28.21
C GLY A 386 24.80 -18.10 -26.85
N PHE A 387 24.76 -16.77 -26.81
CA PHE A 387 24.61 -16.03 -25.55
C PHE A 387 23.20 -16.22 -24.94
N THR A 388 23.12 -16.77 -23.75
CA THR A 388 21.86 -17.07 -23.05
C THR A 388 21.37 -15.94 -22.13
N GLY A 389 22.20 -14.91 -21.93
CA GLY A 389 21.91 -13.80 -21.02
C GLY A 389 20.84 -12.83 -21.55
N LYS A 390 20.20 -12.08 -20.64
CA LYS A 390 19.19 -11.07 -20.98
C LYS A 390 19.83 -9.82 -21.60
N SER A 391 19.09 -9.10 -22.44
CA SER A 391 19.53 -7.85 -23.09
C SER A 391 20.05 -6.80 -22.08
N GLN A 392 19.53 -6.81 -20.85
CA GLN A 392 19.97 -5.91 -19.79
C GLN A 392 21.43 -6.12 -19.38
N ILE A 393 21.95 -7.35 -19.49
CA ILE A 393 23.35 -7.65 -19.17
C ILE A 393 24.28 -6.94 -20.17
N VAL A 394 23.95 -7.01 -21.46
CA VAL A 394 24.72 -6.32 -22.52
C VAL A 394 24.60 -4.79 -22.39
N ARG A 395 23.40 -4.27 -22.08
CA ARG A 395 23.22 -2.82 -21.81
C ARG A 395 24.06 -2.32 -20.64
N ILE A 396 24.11 -3.07 -19.54
CA ILE A 396 24.92 -2.72 -18.36
C ILE A 396 26.40 -2.80 -18.71
N TRP A 397 26.84 -3.82 -19.45
CA TRP A 397 28.20 -4.02 -19.89
C TRP A 397 28.67 -2.83 -20.77
N VAL A 398 27.90 -2.47 -21.81
CA VAL A 398 28.17 -1.32 -22.69
C VAL A 398 28.23 -0.01 -21.88
N ARG A 399 27.27 0.23 -20.99
CA ARG A 399 27.23 1.44 -20.16
C ARG A 399 28.43 1.54 -19.22
N LYS A 400 28.87 0.41 -18.65
CA LYS A 400 29.99 0.37 -17.72
C LYS A 400 31.30 0.70 -18.42
N ARG A 401 31.48 0.21 -19.65
CA ARG A 401 32.73 0.33 -20.40
C ARG A 401 32.85 1.62 -21.22
N TYR A 402 31.74 2.04 -21.83
CA TYR A 402 31.73 3.20 -22.72
C TYR A 402 30.94 4.40 -22.19
N GLY A 403 30.37 4.29 -20.99
CA GLY A 403 29.59 5.35 -20.34
C GLY A 403 28.20 5.54 -20.94
N SER A 404 27.37 6.34 -20.28
CA SER A 404 26.01 6.65 -20.76
C SER A 404 25.99 7.62 -21.96
N ARG A 405 27.11 8.29 -22.27
CA ARG A 405 27.26 9.21 -23.40
C ARG A 405 27.55 8.50 -24.74
N SER A 406 28.07 7.28 -24.72
CA SER A 406 28.45 6.56 -25.94
C SER A 406 27.27 6.04 -26.77
N TYR A 407 26.05 6.08 -26.23
CA TYR A 407 24.84 5.68 -26.92
C TYR A 407 24.28 6.76 -27.87
N ARG A 408 24.87 7.98 -27.86
CA ARG A 408 24.52 9.03 -28.82
C ARG A 408 25.53 9.02 -29.97
N SER A 409 25.01 8.74 -31.17
CA SER A 409 25.69 8.76 -32.44
C SER A 409 26.78 9.84 -32.53
N LYS A 410 27.98 9.48 -33.06
CA LYS A 410 29.09 10.40 -33.38
C LYS A 410 28.75 11.46 -34.46
N HIS A 411 27.51 11.50 -34.95
CA HIS A 411 27.03 12.48 -35.94
C HIS A 411 25.99 13.47 -35.35
N GLN A 412 26.15 13.89 -34.10
CA GLN A 412 25.50 15.13 -33.68
C GLN A 412 26.54 16.23 -33.50
N PRO A 413 26.40 17.33 -34.26
CA PRO A 413 27.17 18.54 -33.97
C PRO A 413 26.87 18.96 -32.53
N SER A 414 27.87 19.55 -31.89
CA SER A 414 27.80 20.10 -30.54
C SER A 414 26.83 21.30 -30.52
N PHE A 415 25.53 21.03 -30.43
CA PHE A 415 24.54 22.06 -30.18
C PHE A 415 24.17 22.04 -28.69
N SER A 416 24.29 23.17 -28.07
CA SER A 416 23.80 23.54 -26.74
C SER A 416 22.27 23.64 -26.69
N SER A 417 21.56 22.87 -27.53
CA SER A 417 20.10 22.91 -27.59
C SER A 417 19.48 21.93 -26.59
N PRO A 418 18.40 22.29 -25.89
CA PRO A 418 17.65 21.38 -25.07
C PRO A 418 17.19 20.17 -25.91
N PRO A 419 17.11 18.96 -25.31
CA PRO A 419 16.67 17.77 -26.03
C PRO A 419 15.28 18.01 -26.61
N PRO A 420 14.99 17.50 -27.84
CA PRO A 420 13.69 17.69 -28.46
C PRO A 420 12.58 17.23 -27.53
N ALA A 421 11.56 18.07 -27.35
CA ALA A 421 10.47 17.80 -26.45
C ALA A 421 9.70 16.54 -26.92
N SER A 422 9.55 15.55 -26.05
CA SER A 422 8.76 14.38 -26.37
C SER A 422 7.29 14.75 -26.61
N PRO A 423 6.50 13.99 -27.40
CA PRO A 423 5.07 14.26 -27.57
C PRO A 423 4.32 14.40 -26.23
N ARG A 424 4.75 13.66 -25.20
CA ARG A 424 4.21 13.77 -23.83
C ARG A 424 4.54 15.12 -23.17
N THR A 425 5.75 15.60 -23.35
CA THR A 425 6.17 16.91 -22.83
C THR A 425 5.42 18.02 -23.52
N VAL A 426 5.28 17.93 -24.85
CA VAL A 426 4.54 18.92 -25.65
C VAL A 426 3.05 18.90 -25.31
N ALA A 427 2.45 17.72 -25.14
CA ALA A 427 1.06 17.61 -24.69
C ALA A 427 0.84 18.29 -23.34
N TRP A 428 1.77 18.11 -22.41
CA TRP A 428 1.72 18.79 -21.11
C TRP A 428 1.84 20.32 -21.26
N MET A 429 2.76 20.80 -22.10
CA MET A 429 2.94 22.26 -22.38
C MET A 429 1.67 22.85 -23.00
N LEU A 430 1.09 22.20 -24.00
CA LEU A 430 -0.14 22.65 -24.69
C LEU A 430 -1.39 22.61 -23.79
N LEU A 431 -1.43 21.74 -22.78
CA LEU A 431 -2.56 21.67 -21.83
C LEU A 431 -2.43 22.66 -20.68
N ASN A 432 -1.20 23.01 -20.26
CA ASN A 432 -0.97 23.82 -19.06
C ASN A 432 -0.41 25.22 -19.38
N GLU A 433 0.02 25.47 -20.60
CA GLU A 433 0.53 26.75 -21.13
C GLU A 433 1.50 27.48 -20.17
N PRO A 434 2.59 26.82 -19.72
CA PRO A 434 3.53 27.47 -18.83
C PRO A 434 4.23 28.65 -19.54
N GLU A 435 4.43 29.78 -18.84
CA GLU A 435 5.08 30.96 -19.34
C GLU A 435 6.41 30.67 -20.06
N SER A 436 7.20 29.76 -19.51
CA SER A 436 8.50 29.36 -20.08
C SER A 436 8.41 28.62 -21.43
N ALA A 437 7.23 28.21 -21.87
CA ALA A 437 7.01 27.52 -23.14
C ALA A 437 6.15 28.33 -24.13
N GLN A 438 5.75 29.55 -23.79
CA GLN A 438 4.79 30.32 -24.56
C GLN A 438 5.25 30.52 -26.02
N ALA A 439 6.49 30.99 -26.24
CA ALA A 439 7.05 31.18 -27.57
C ALA A 439 7.08 29.88 -28.42
N TYR A 440 7.36 28.76 -27.79
CA TYR A 440 7.32 27.45 -28.42
C TYR A 440 5.89 27.05 -28.83
N ILE A 441 4.93 27.28 -27.95
CA ILE A 441 3.51 26.96 -28.16
C ILE A 441 2.95 27.81 -29.30
N GLU A 442 3.21 29.10 -29.31
CA GLU A 442 2.76 30.04 -30.36
C GLU A 442 3.31 29.66 -31.74
N GLU A 443 4.61 29.39 -31.83
CA GLU A 443 5.23 28.99 -33.09
C GLU A 443 4.74 27.63 -33.58
N LEU A 444 4.53 26.66 -32.66
CA LEU A 444 3.99 25.34 -32.99
C LEU A 444 2.56 25.46 -33.53
N CYS A 445 1.71 26.24 -32.86
CA CYS A 445 0.31 26.47 -33.28
C CYS A 445 0.22 27.23 -34.59
N ARG A 446 1.12 28.17 -34.83
CA ARG A 446 1.21 28.92 -36.11
C ARG A 446 1.58 28.00 -37.27
N ARG A 447 2.52 27.07 -37.06
CA ARG A 447 2.97 26.14 -38.12
C ARG A 447 2.00 24.98 -38.36
N SER A 448 1.18 24.61 -37.38
CA SER A 448 0.22 23.52 -37.50
C SER A 448 -1.13 23.90 -36.89
N PRO A 449 -2.06 24.40 -37.73
CA PRO A 449 -3.44 24.65 -37.32
C PRO A 449 -4.15 23.40 -36.77
N GLU A 450 -3.77 22.21 -37.23
CA GLU A 450 -4.29 20.93 -36.71
C GLU A 450 -3.91 20.69 -35.26
N ILE A 451 -2.64 20.95 -34.91
CA ILE A 451 -2.19 20.85 -33.51
C ILE A 451 -2.87 21.92 -32.64
N ALA A 452 -3.00 23.15 -33.18
CA ALA A 452 -3.70 24.23 -32.49
C ALA A 452 -5.16 23.87 -32.18
N LYS A 453 -5.91 23.35 -33.16
CA LYS A 453 -7.29 22.88 -33.01
C LYS A 453 -7.36 21.72 -32.00
N CYS A 454 -6.46 20.75 -32.10
CA CYS A 454 -6.42 19.60 -31.21
C CYS A 454 -6.13 20.01 -29.76
N ALA A 455 -5.20 20.96 -29.55
CA ALA A 455 -4.86 21.50 -28.24
C ALA A 455 -6.04 22.28 -27.61
N SER A 456 -6.72 23.13 -28.39
CA SER A 456 -7.94 23.81 -27.95
C SER A 456 -9.01 22.82 -27.50
N LEU A 457 -9.32 21.82 -28.32
CA LEU A 457 -10.30 20.79 -27.98
C LEU A 457 -9.90 20.01 -26.70
N ALA A 458 -8.61 19.70 -26.54
CA ALA A 458 -8.14 19.00 -25.35
C ALA A 458 -8.28 19.86 -24.09
N ARG A 459 -7.99 21.16 -24.15
CA ARG A 459 -8.21 22.11 -23.05
C ARG A 459 -9.71 22.28 -22.73
N ASP A 460 -10.54 22.42 -23.76
CA ASP A 460 -11.98 22.55 -23.60
C ASP A 460 -12.58 21.33 -22.91
N PHE A 461 -12.23 20.11 -23.32
CA PHE A 461 -12.67 18.90 -22.64
C PHE A 461 -12.17 18.83 -21.19
N SER A 462 -10.92 19.19 -20.96
CA SER A 462 -10.36 19.25 -19.60
C SER A 462 -11.14 20.22 -18.72
N ARG A 463 -11.55 21.38 -19.26
CA ARG A 463 -12.38 22.39 -18.57
C ARG A 463 -13.78 21.83 -18.31
N ILE A 464 -14.45 21.23 -19.30
CA ILE A 464 -15.76 20.59 -19.17
C ILE A 464 -15.78 19.59 -18.01
N VAL A 465 -14.77 18.70 -17.95
CA VAL A 465 -14.69 17.69 -16.89
C VAL A 465 -14.40 18.30 -15.52
N ARG A 466 -13.48 19.27 -15.43
CA ARG A 466 -13.12 19.93 -14.17
C ARG A 466 -14.24 20.81 -13.61
N GLN A 467 -14.91 21.56 -14.48
CA GLN A 467 -16.03 22.44 -14.11
C GLN A 467 -17.38 21.72 -14.03
N ARG A 468 -17.42 20.45 -14.49
CA ARG A 468 -18.63 19.63 -14.57
C ARG A 468 -19.71 20.29 -15.43
N ASP A 469 -19.33 20.82 -16.57
CA ASP A 469 -20.23 21.51 -17.51
C ASP A 469 -20.82 20.49 -18.50
N ALA A 470 -21.96 19.89 -18.15
CA ALA A 470 -22.67 18.97 -19.03
C ALA A 470 -23.24 19.64 -20.26
N THR A 471 -23.51 20.96 -20.22
CA THR A 471 -24.14 21.70 -21.32
C THR A 471 -23.18 21.92 -22.49
N ALA A 472 -21.88 22.00 -22.23
CA ALA A 472 -20.85 22.16 -23.25
C ALA A 472 -20.51 20.85 -24.00
N TRP A 473 -20.91 19.68 -23.46
CA TRP A 473 -20.57 18.38 -24.03
C TRP A 473 -21.04 18.16 -25.49
N PRO A 474 -22.31 18.43 -25.87
CA PRO A 474 -22.76 18.19 -27.25
C PRO A 474 -21.94 18.97 -28.27
N ARG A 475 -21.75 20.27 -28.04
CA ARG A 475 -20.95 21.15 -28.90
C ARG A 475 -19.50 20.67 -29.01
N TRP A 476 -18.89 20.27 -27.89
CA TRP A 476 -17.55 19.72 -27.91
C TRP A 476 -17.46 18.44 -28.73
N LYS A 477 -18.41 17.54 -28.56
CA LYS A 477 -18.49 16.28 -29.31
C LYS A 477 -18.50 16.51 -30.81
N ASP A 478 -19.33 17.42 -31.29
CA ASP A 478 -19.46 17.76 -32.71
C ASP A 478 -18.16 18.36 -33.27
N ASN A 479 -17.54 19.30 -32.54
CA ASN A 479 -16.26 19.90 -32.92
C ASN A 479 -15.10 18.89 -32.93
N ALA A 480 -15.11 17.91 -32.03
CA ALA A 480 -14.10 16.85 -31.98
C ALA A 480 -14.21 15.85 -33.10
N GLY A 481 -15.43 15.63 -33.67
CA GLY A 481 -15.69 14.66 -34.71
C GLY A 481 -14.86 14.86 -35.99
N GLY A 482 -14.54 16.13 -36.34
CA GLY A 482 -13.68 16.50 -37.48
C GLY A 482 -12.22 16.79 -37.08
N SER A 483 -11.69 16.16 -36.05
CA SER A 483 -10.34 16.44 -35.54
C SER A 483 -9.55 15.15 -35.28
N GLN A 484 -8.27 15.29 -34.89
CA GLN A 484 -7.43 14.17 -34.47
C GLN A 484 -7.93 13.50 -33.16
N LEU A 485 -8.86 14.13 -32.41
CA LEU A 485 -9.54 13.53 -31.25
C LEU A 485 -10.86 12.82 -31.60
N ALA A 486 -11.22 12.67 -32.87
CA ALA A 486 -12.47 12.03 -33.32
C ALA A 486 -12.65 10.62 -32.76
N ASN A 487 -11.60 9.80 -32.76
CA ASN A 487 -11.64 8.47 -32.16
C ASN A 487 -11.85 8.50 -30.62
N PHE A 488 -11.26 9.46 -29.94
CA PHE A 488 -11.47 9.65 -28.51
C PHE A 488 -12.93 10.04 -28.24
N ALA A 489 -13.48 11.00 -28.98
CA ALA A 489 -14.91 11.38 -28.89
C ALA A 489 -15.84 10.19 -29.16
N LYS A 490 -15.59 9.42 -30.23
CA LYS A 490 -16.36 8.20 -30.54
C LYS A 490 -16.31 7.16 -29.41
N HIS A 491 -15.16 7.00 -28.75
CA HIS A 491 -15.04 6.12 -27.61
C HIS A 491 -15.79 6.65 -26.38
N LEU A 492 -15.89 7.97 -26.19
CA LEU A 492 -16.70 8.56 -25.13
C LEU A 492 -18.20 8.31 -25.34
N CYS A 493 -18.69 8.40 -26.58
CA CYS A 493 -20.09 8.17 -26.92
C CYS A 493 -20.57 6.74 -26.59
N ARG A 494 -19.69 5.75 -26.52
CA ARG A 494 -20.07 4.38 -26.12
C ARG A 494 -20.57 4.28 -24.68
N ASP A 495 -20.23 5.27 -23.84
CA ASP A 495 -20.60 5.32 -22.42
C ASP A 495 -21.06 6.74 -22.05
N GLU A 496 -21.81 7.36 -22.99
CA GLU A 496 -22.19 8.78 -22.93
C GLU A 496 -23.08 9.10 -21.71
N ALA A 497 -24.00 8.20 -21.37
CA ALA A 497 -24.84 8.38 -20.19
C ALA A 497 -24.03 8.48 -18.90
N ALA A 498 -23.00 7.62 -18.74
CA ALA A 498 -22.12 7.67 -17.56
C ALA A 498 -21.19 8.89 -17.57
N LEU A 499 -20.79 9.38 -18.76
CA LEU A 499 -20.06 10.63 -18.91
C LEU A 499 -20.92 11.83 -18.47
N ILE A 500 -22.16 11.94 -18.98
CA ILE A 500 -23.09 13.02 -18.61
C ILE A 500 -23.36 12.98 -17.10
N ALA A 501 -23.60 11.80 -16.55
CA ALA A 501 -23.77 11.63 -15.12
C ALA A 501 -22.51 12.09 -14.33
N ALA A 502 -21.29 11.84 -14.85
CA ALA A 502 -20.06 12.32 -14.22
C ALA A 502 -19.90 13.84 -14.21
N LEU A 503 -20.53 14.53 -15.18
CA LEU A 503 -20.58 15.98 -15.24
C LEU A 503 -21.68 16.58 -14.35
N GLN A 504 -22.76 15.83 -14.08
CA GLN A 504 -23.90 16.27 -13.27
C GLN A 504 -23.75 15.91 -11.79
N GLN A 505 -23.20 14.72 -11.50
CA GLN A 505 -23.10 14.19 -10.13
C GLN A 505 -21.81 14.63 -9.45
N PRO A 506 -21.82 14.85 -8.11
CA PRO A 506 -20.63 15.22 -7.35
C PRO A 506 -19.63 14.06 -7.21
N TRP A 507 -20.11 12.82 -7.34
CA TRP A 507 -19.36 11.60 -7.04
C TRP A 507 -18.22 11.33 -8.02
N SER A 508 -17.15 10.73 -7.54
CA SER A 508 -16.01 10.26 -8.33
C SER A 508 -15.28 9.11 -7.63
N ASN A 509 -14.44 8.39 -8.36
CA ASN A 509 -13.66 7.28 -7.82
C ASN A 509 -12.38 7.69 -7.06
N GLY A 510 -12.10 8.97 -6.88
CA GLY A 510 -10.92 9.44 -6.14
C GLY A 510 -10.76 8.79 -4.75
N PRO A 511 -11.82 8.69 -3.90
CA PRO A 511 -11.73 7.97 -2.64
C PRO A 511 -11.41 6.48 -2.79
N VAL A 512 -11.93 5.83 -3.84
CA VAL A 512 -11.64 4.41 -4.13
C VAL A 512 -10.17 4.21 -4.46
N GLU A 513 -9.56 5.11 -5.25
CA GLU A 513 -8.12 5.08 -5.56
C GLU A 513 -7.29 5.17 -4.27
N GLY A 514 -7.67 6.04 -3.33
CA GLY A 514 -7.07 6.12 -2.00
C GLY A 514 -7.12 4.77 -1.27
N HIS A 515 -8.27 4.09 -1.29
CA HIS A 515 -8.44 2.76 -0.71
C HIS A 515 -7.63 1.68 -1.44
N VAL A 516 -7.50 1.75 -2.76
CA VAL A 516 -6.61 0.86 -3.55
C VAL A 516 -5.16 1.05 -3.13
N HIS A 517 -4.70 2.29 -2.87
CA HIS A 517 -3.36 2.55 -2.34
C HIS A 517 -3.16 1.95 -0.95
N ARG A 518 -4.14 2.09 -0.05
CA ARG A 518 -4.15 1.48 1.28
C ARG A 518 -4.11 -0.05 1.19
N LEU A 519 -4.93 -0.65 0.32
CA LEU A 519 -4.91 -2.09 0.05
C LEU A 519 -3.54 -2.57 -0.41
N LYS A 520 -2.91 -1.83 -1.34
CA LYS A 520 -1.54 -2.13 -1.81
C LYS A 520 -0.52 -2.10 -0.67
N LEU A 521 -0.65 -1.16 0.28
CA LEU A 521 0.21 -1.08 1.47
C LEU A 521 0.00 -2.29 2.39
N ILE A 522 -1.26 -2.61 2.72
CA ILE A 522 -1.62 -3.78 3.54
C ILE A 522 -1.09 -5.06 2.90
N LYS A 523 -1.30 -5.25 1.59
CA LYS A 523 -0.80 -6.41 0.84
C LYS A 523 0.73 -6.52 0.92
N ARG A 524 1.46 -5.42 0.76
CA ARG A 524 2.93 -5.39 0.87
C ARG A 524 3.42 -5.73 2.27
N SER A 525 2.73 -5.24 3.32
CA SER A 525 3.06 -5.56 4.72
C SER A 525 2.88 -7.04 5.07
N MET A 526 2.16 -7.80 4.24
CA MET A 526 1.97 -9.24 4.39
C MET A 526 3.03 -10.09 3.64
N TYR A 527 4.06 -9.47 3.08
CA TYR A 527 5.23 -10.13 2.47
C TYR A 527 4.91 -11.15 1.37
N GLY A 528 3.85 -10.93 0.59
CA GLY A 528 3.41 -11.83 -0.48
C GLY A 528 2.77 -13.15 -0.02
N ARG A 529 2.58 -13.34 1.29
CA ARG A 529 1.99 -14.55 1.90
C ARG A 529 0.49 -14.41 2.20
N ALA A 530 -0.09 -13.26 1.85
CA ALA A 530 -1.52 -13.05 2.04
C ALA A 530 -2.34 -13.96 1.14
N LYS A 531 -3.21 -14.76 1.74
CA LYS A 531 -4.35 -15.34 1.04
C LYS A 531 -5.47 -14.31 0.97
N PHE A 532 -6.41 -14.49 0.05
CA PHE A 532 -7.51 -13.55 -0.18
C PHE A 532 -8.35 -13.30 1.09
N ASP A 533 -8.73 -14.38 1.78
CA ASP A 533 -9.50 -14.34 3.02
C ASP A 533 -8.91 -13.36 4.04
N LEU A 534 -7.61 -13.45 4.25
CA LEU A 534 -6.90 -12.64 5.22
C LEU A 534 -6.75 -11.17 4.76
N LEU A 535 -6.51 -10.95 3.46
CA LEU A 535 -6.43 -9.60 2.91
C LEU A 535 -7.79 -8.90 3.00
N ARG A 536 -8.87 -9.58 2.61
CA ARG A 536 -10.25 -9.09 2.69
C ARG A 536 -10.60 -8.69 4.13
N LEU A 537 -10.34 -9.57 5.10
CA LEU A 537 -10.56 -9.30 6.52
C LEU A 537 -9.81 -8.05 6.99
N ARG A 538 -8.55 -7.87 6.59
CA ARG A 538 -7.74 -6.72 7.01
C ARG A 538 -8.19 -5.42 6.35
N VAL A 539 -8.63 -5.46 5.10
CA VAL A 539 -9.04 -4.25 4.37
C VAL A 539 -10.42 -3.78 4.81
N VAL A 540 -11.37 -4.71 4.99
CA VAL A 540 -12.77 -4.38 5.33
C VAL A 540 -12.95 -4.02 6.81
N ASN A 541 -12.17 -4.62 7.72
CA ASN A 541 -12.35 -4.43 9.17
C ASN A 541 -11.36 -3.44 9.81
N VAL A 542 -10.48 -2.79 9.03
CA VAL A 542 -9.59 -1.75 9.57
C VAL A 542 -10.31 -0.41 9.55
N GLU A 543 -10.99 -0.11 10.62
CA GLU A 543 -11.42 1.23 11.02
C GLU A 543 -11.39 1.39 12.51
#